data_e7364b8a563926d24f7cb2807b75d72e
#
_entry.id   e7364b8a563926d24f7cb2807b75d72e
#
_cell.length_a   1.000
_cell.length_b   1.000
_cell.length_c   1.000
_cell.angle_alpha   90.00
_cell.angle_beta   90.00
_cell.angle_gamma   90.00
#
_symmetry.space_group_name_H-M   'P 1'
#
loop_
_entity.id
_entity.type
_entity.pdbx_description
1 polymer ?
#
loop_
_entity_poly.entity_id
_entity_poly.type
_entity_poly.pdbx_seq_one_letter_code
_entity_poly.pdbx_strand_id
1 'polypeptide(L)'
;MKRRISLRARLTAIPPRRLIVFLDYDGTLTPIVHHPGKARLKASARRTLSQLALSIPVVIVSGRGLHDLQKRVGVPGIRYVAHHGLLYKEPGSSTSWLGEQPLRREVREWTRALERASTGIAGAHVEDKGWTVALHDRLVRPADRPRLRRLARRALAPWFSRKKVKLISGKRVLEARPAGTWNKGTAVARLLNQPWARHRIPVYFGDDRTDFDAFRVVRNLGLAVRVGGRRGMAGKDAWISGPNRLASLLRWLTAMVNGLERDVL
;
A
#
# COMPACT_ATOMS: atom_id res chain seq x y z
N MET A 1 31.28 17.03 6.77
CA MET A 1 29.95 16.36 6.91
C MET A 1 28.95 17.14 6.04
N LYS A 2 28.50 16.60 4.89
CA LYS A 2 27.50 17.28 4.02
C LYS A 2 26.17 17.34 4.78
N ARG A 3 25.65 18.55 5.06
CA ARG A 3 24.33 18.77 5.66
C ARG A 3 23.28 18.03 4.79
N ARG A 4 22.55 17.09 5.37
CA ARG A 4 21.44 16.42 4.68
C ARG A 4 20.33 17.45 4.44
N ILE A 5 20.01 17.69 3.17
CA ILE A 5 18.88 18.56 2.78
C ILE A 5 17.59 18.00 3.40
N SER A 6 16.81 18.85 4.05
CA SER A 6 15.57 18.44 4.71
C SER A 6 14.56 17.90 3.69
N LEU A 7 13.65 17.03 4.15
CA LEU A 7 12.59 16.48 3.27
C LEU A 7 11.70 17.61 2.71
N ARG A 8 11.37 18.62 3.51
CA ARG A 8 10.61 19.79 3.03
C ARG A 8 11.34 20.52 1.92
N ALA A 9 12.60 20.86 2.08
CA ALA A 9 13.40 21.53 1.05
C ALA A 9 13.48 20.71 -0.25
N ARG A 10 13.54 19.36 -0.14
CA ARG A 10 13.49 18.47 -1.32
C ARG A 10 12.14 18.50 -2.02
N LEU A 11 11.03 18.60 -1.26
CA LEU A 11 9.68 18.70 -1.80
C LEU A 11 9.43 20.08 -2.44
N THR A 12 9.88 21.17 -1.81
CA THR A 12 9.76 22.53 -2.34
C THR A 12 10.50 22.69 -3.68
N ALA A 13 11.58 21.95 -3.90
CA ALA A 13 12.30 21.95 -5.17
C ALA A 13 11.53 21.28 -6.33
N ILE A 14 10.41 20.62 -6.06
CA ILE A 14 9.56 19.99 -7.09
C ILE A 14 8.44 20.97 -7.47
N PRO A 15 8.33 21.41 -8.72
CA PRO A 15 7.21 22.23 -9.15
C PRO A 15 5.86 21.52 -8.89
N PRO A 16 4.87 22.17 -8.26
CA PRO A 16 3.59 21.53 -7.90
C PRO A 16 2.93 20.78 -9.06
N ARG A 17 2.89 21.37 -10.25
CA ARG A 17 2.32 20.74 -11.46
C ARG A 17 3.01 19.43 -11.87
N ARG A 18 4.25 19.21 -11.45
CA ARG A 18 5.02 17.98 -11.73
C ARG A 18 4.94 16.96 -10.62
N LEU A 19 4.35 17.28 -9.47
CA LEU A 19 4.28 16.38 -8.34
C LEU A 19 3.19 15.33 -8.53
N ILE A 20 3.47 14.10 -8.11
CA ILE A 20 2.50 13.02 -7.91
C ILE A 20 2.81 12.32 -6.59
N VAL A 21 1.78 12.08 -5.78
CA VAL A 21 1.94 11.48 -4.46
C VAL A 21 1.32 10.08 -4.42
N PHE A 22 2.12 9.11 -4.01
CA PHE A 22 1.71 7.74 -3.71
C PHE A 22 1.75 7.53 -2.20
N LEU A 23 0.70 6.96 -1.64
CA LEU A 23 0.54 6.75 -0.21
C LEU A 23 0.11 5.31 0.06
N ASP A 24 0.88 4.58 0.86
CA ASP A 24 0.36 3.39 1.48
C ASP A 24 -0.67 3.75 2.56
N TYR A 25 -1.53 2.79 2.94
CA TYR A 25 -2.63 3.02 3.88
C TYR A 25 -2.29 2.61 5.31
N ASP A 26 -2.03 1.31 5.55
CA ASP A 26 -1.86 0.74 6.89
C ASP A 26 -0.44 0.93 7.42
N GLY A 27 -0.28 1.66 8.51
CA GLY A 27 1.03 2.04 9.06
C GLY A 27 1.59 3.33 8.47
N THR A 28 0.97 3.83 7.40
CA THR A 28 1.37 5.05 6.68
C THR A 28 0.35 6.17 6.89
N LEU A 29 -0.84 6.08 6.31
CA LEU A 29 -1.93 7.05 6.53
C LEU A 29 -2.67 6.82 7.85
N THR A 30 -2.71 5.58 8.31
CA THR A 30 -3.31 5.19 9.59
C THR A 30 -2.28 4.45 10.45
N PRO A 31 -2.37 4.55 11.79
CA PRO A 31 -1.58 3.70 12.66
C PRO A 31 -1.87 2.22 12.42
N ILE A 32 -0.89 1.35 12.68
CA ILE A 32 -1.11 -0.09 12.72
C ILE A 32 -1.98 -0.40 13.92
N VAL A 33 -3.14 -1.03 13.68
CA VAL A 33 -4.10 -1.43 14.72
C VAL A 33 -4.17 -2.96 14.85
N HIS A 34 -4.65 -3.46 15.99
CA HIS A 34 -4.78 -4.90 16.24
C HIS A 34 -5.72 -5.60 15.24
N HIS A 35 -6.85 -4.98 14.92
CA HIS A 35 -7.81 -5.49 13.94
C HIS A 35 -7.81 -4.62 12.68
N PRO A 36 -7.49 -5.15 11.51
CA PRO A 36 -7.46 -4.38 10.25
C PRO A 36 -8.76 -3.63 9.99
N GLY A 37 -9.90 -4.19 10.42
CA GLY A 37 -11.22 -3.56 10.35
C GLY A 37 -11.35 -2.25 11.13
N LYS A 38 -10.53 -2.02 12.15
CA LYS A 38 -10.53 -0.79 12.99
C LYS A 38 -9.62 0.32 12.47
N ALA A 39 -8.82 0.09 11.44
CA ALA A 39 -8.00 1.14 10.85
C ALA A 39 -8.90 2.17 10.14
N ARG A 40 -9.02 3.36 10.71
CA ARG A 40 -9.85 4.45 10.18
C ARG A 40 -9.00 5.66 9.86
N LEU A 41 -9.22 6.25 8.70
CA LEU A 41 -8.63 7.53 8.35
C LEU A 41 -9.31 8.64 9.17
N LYS A 42 -8.51 9.46 9.86
CA LYS A 42 -9.03 10.60 10.63
C LYS A 42 -9.71 11.61 9.68
N ALA A 43 -10.76 12.26 10.15
CA ALA A 43 -11.49 13.28 9.37
C ALA A 43 -10.55 14.41 8.88
N SER A 44 -9.59 14.83 9.70
CA SER A 44 -8.60 15.84 9.31
C SER A 44 -7.71 15.36 8.16
N ALA A 45 -7.24 14.10 8.19
CA ALA A 45 -6.44 13.53 7.11
C ALA A 45 -7.27 13.38 5.82
N ARG A 46 -8.56 13.02 5.94
CA ARG A 46 -9.47 12.97 4.79
C ARG A 46 -9.63 14.33 4.14
N ARG A 47 -9.86 15.41 4.92
CA ARG A 47 -9.91 16.78 4.40
C ARG A 47 -8.61 17.19 3.69
N THR A 48 -7.47 16.91 4.30
CA THR A 48 -6.15 17.18 3.69
C THR A 48 -5.98 16.47 2.35
N LEU A 49 -6.33 15.17 2.29
CA LEU A 49 -6.25 14.39 1.04
C LEU A 49 -7.21 14.92 -0.03
N SER A 50 -8.42 15.35 0.38
CA SER A 50 -9.39 15.94 -0.55
C SER A 50 -8.84 17.21 -1.18
N GLN A 51 -8.30 18.12 -0.37
CA GLN A 51 -7.69 19.36 -0.86
C GLN A 51 -6.45 19.09 -1.74
N LEU A 52 -5.60 18.15 -1.33
CA LEU A 52 -4.41 17.78 -2.09
C LEU A 52 -4.77 17.19 -3.46
N ALA A 53 -5.79 16.33 -3.51
CA ALA A 53 -6.25 15.66 -4.73
C ALA A 53 -6.86 16.62 -5.76
N LEU A 54 -7.29 17.81 -5.36
CA LEU A 54 -7.73 18.89 -6.28
C LEU A 54 -6.56 19.51 -7.04
N SER A 55 -5.37 19.53 -6.46
CA SER A 55 -4.21 20.25 -7.00
C SER A 55 -3.20 19.33 -7.69
N ILE A 56 -3.04 18.11 -7.18
CA ILE A 56 -2.07 17.15 -7.72
C ILE A 56 -2.64 15.72 -7.69
N PRO A 57 -2.18 14.82 -8.58
CA PRO A 57 -2.57 13.42 -8.52
C PRO A 57 -2.14 12.75 -7.20
N VAL A 58 -3.11 12.15 -6.52
CA VAL A 58 -2.91 11.33 -5.32
C VAL A 58 -3.34 9.91 -5.60
N VAL A 59 -2.49 8.94 -5.28
CA VAL A 59 -2.72 7.51 -5.47
C VAL A 59 -2.55 6.79 -4.13
N ILE A 60 -3.57 6.09 -3.67
CA ILE A 60 -3.47 5.20 -2.50
C ILE A 60 -3.08 3.81 -2.99
N VAL A 61 -1.99 3.25 -2.44
CA VAL A 61 -1.43 1.95 -2.82
C VAL A 61 -1.45 1.00 -1.64
N SER A 62 -2.32 0.00 -1.64
CA SER A 62 -2.54 -0.86 -0.46
C SER A 62 -2.68 -2.35 -0.79
N GLY A 63 -2.43 -3.18 0.21
CA GLY A 63 -2.77 -4.59 0.19
C GLY A 63 -4.26 -4.89 0.42
N ARG A 64 -5.05 -3.90 0.79
CA ARG A 64 -6.48 -4.03 1.02
C ARG A 64 -7.24 -4.32 -0.26
N GLY A 65 -8.42 -4.95 -0.12
CA GLY A 65 -9.39 -5.06 -1.20
C GLY A 65 -9.88 -3.67 -1.64
N LEU A 66 -10.19 -3.51 -2.92
CA LEU A 66 -10.55 -2.20 -3.50
C LEU A 66 -11.76 -1.57 -2.81
N HIS A 67 -12.83 -2.32 -2.61
CA HIS A 67 -14.06 -1.81 -1.97
C HIS A 67 -13.81 -1.34 -0.53
N ASP A 68 -13.08 -2.14 0.28
CA ASP A 68 -12.72 -1.78 1.65
C ASP A 68 -11.86 -0.52 1.68
N LEU A 69 -10.88 -0.42 0.76
CA LEU A 69 -9.99 0.74 0.67
C LEU A 69 -10.75 2.03 0.30
N GLN A 70 -11.63 1.97 -0.69
CA GLN A 70 -12.47 3.10 -1.10
C GLN A 70 -13.40 3.58 0.03
N LYS A 71 -14.07 2.64 0.72
CA LYS A 71 -14.93 2.95 1.87
C LYS A 71 -14.16 3.63 3.01
N ARG A 72 -12.92 3.22 3.26
CA ARG A 72 -12.09 3.79 4.34
C ARG A 72 -11.54 5.17 4.01
N VAL A 73 -11.10 5.38 2.80
CA VAL A 73 -10.54 6.67 2.36
C VAL A 73 -11.68 7.66 2.10
N GLY A 74 -12.67 7.31 1.29
CA GLY A 74 -13.88 8.09 1.05
C GLY A 74 -13.60 9.52 0.55
N VAL A 75 -12.61 9.69 -0.33
CA VAL A 75 -12.22 11.00 -0.89
C VAL A 75 -12.37 10.96 -2.40
N PRO A 76 -13.16 11.87 -3.00
CA PRO A 76 -13.24 12.04 -4.45
C PRO A 76 -11.88 12.39 -5.08
N GLY A 77 -11.70 12.08 -6.36
CA GLY A 77 -10.49 12.43 -7.10
C GLY A 77 -9.27 11.55 -6.81
N ILE A 78 -9.31 10.70 -5.78
CA ILE A 78 -8.21 9.80 -5.45
C ILE A 78 -8.21 8.57 -6.36
N ARG A 79 -7.02 8.19 -6.79
CA ARG A 79 -6.75 6.94 -7.49
C ARG A 79 -6.37 5.84 -6.50
N TYR A 80 -6.76 4.61 -6.78
CA TYR A 80 -6.53 3.48 -5.89
C TYR A 80 -5.79 2.36 -6.60
N VAL A 81 -4.76 1.84 -5.96
CA VAL A 81 -4.10 0.58 -6.29
C VAL A 81 -4.36 -0.37 -5.13
N ALA A 82 -5.12 -1.41 -5.38
CA ALA A 82 -5.56 -2.39 -4.38
C ALA A 82 -4.88 -3.75 -4.59
N HIS A 83 -5.05 -4.66 -3.59
CA HIS A 83 -4.49 -6.01 -3.62
C HIS A 83 -2.99 -6.03 -3.98
N HIS A 84 -2.21 -5.14 -3.33
CA HIS A 84 -0.75 -5.01 -3.52
C HIS A 84 -0.30 -4.73 -4.96
N GLY A 85 -1.11 -4.08 -5.77
CA GLY A 85 -0.75 -3.75 -7.14
C GLY A 85 -1.54 -4.48 -8.23
N LEU A 86 -2.52 -5.31 -7.84
CA LEU A 86 -3.30 -6.11 -8.80
C LEU A 86 -4.38 -5.29 -9.50
N LEU A 87 -5.12 -4.46 -8.74
CA LEU A 87 -6.23 -3.67 -9.24
C LEU A 87 -5.92 -2.18 -9.20
N TYR A 88 -6.35 -1.48 -10.23
CA TYR A 88 -6.33 -0.03 -10.31
C TYR A 88 -7.72 0.54 -10.53
N LYS A 89 -8.04 1.61 -9.84
CA LYS A 89 -9.29 2.37 -9.99
C LYS A 89 -8.96 3.84 -10.13
N GLU A 90 -9.35 4.41 -11.24
CA GLU A 90 -9.31 5.83 -11.53
C GLU A 90 -10.66 6.48 -11.20
N PRO A 91 -10.69 7.76 -10.75
CA PRO A 91 -11.94 8.49 -10.56
C PRO A 91 -12.79 8.49 -11.84
N GLY A 92 -14.09 8.22 -11.71
CA GLY A 92 -15.01 8.23 -12.84
C GLY A 92 -14.90 7.04 -13.81
N SER A 93 -13.89 6.17 -13.69
CA SER A 93 -13.65 5.05 -14.62
C SER A 93 -14.04 3.71 -14.03
N SER A 94 -14.08 2.66 -14.85
CA SER A 94 -14.16 1.28 -14.39
C SER A 94 -12.85 0.84 -13.72
N THR A 95 -12.90 -0.29 -13.00
CA THR A 95 -11.70 -0.90 -12.40
C THR A 95 -10.88 -1.62 -13.48
N SER A 96 -9.58 -1.40 -13.48
CA SER A 96 -8.63 -2.02 -14.40
C SER A 96 -7.71 -3.01 -13.68
N TRP A 97 -7.30 -4.06 -14.37
CA TRP A 97 -6.30 -5.01 -13.91
C TRP A 97 -4.89 -4.53 -14.29
N LEU A 98 -4.01 -4.49 -13.30
CA LEU A 98 -2.59 -4.21 -13.54
C LEU A 98 -1.74 -5.49 -13.65
N GLY A 99 -2.24 -6.60 -13.13
CA GLY A 99 -1.66 -7.93 -13.22
C GLY A 99 -2.65 -8.94 -13.83
N GLU A 100 -2.23 -10.20 -13.89
CA GLU A 100 -3.11 -11.29 -14.34
C GLU A 100 -4.30 -11.46 -13.38
N GLN A 101 -5.48 -11.54 -13.96
CA GLN A 101 -6.70 -11.78 -13.21
C GLN A 101 -6.79 -13.27 -12.83
N PRO A 102 -6.84 -13.63 -11.54
CA PRO A 102 -7.09 -15.00 -11.15
C PRO A 102 -8.54 -15.38 -11.44
N LEU A 103 -8.78 -16.67 -11.66
CA LEU A 103 -10.15 -17.15 -11.73
C LEU A 103 -10.80 -17.09 -10.34
N ARG A 104 -11.99 -16.52 -10.24
CA ARG A 104 -12.76 -16.47 -8.99
C ARG A 104 -12.94 -17.85 -8.34
N ARG A 105 -13.07 -18.89 -9.16
CA ARG A 105 -13.13 -20.27 -8.69
C ARG A 105 -11.87 -20.66 -7.94
N GLU A 106 -10.69 -20.39 -8.49
CA GLU A 106 -9.42 -20.70 -7.85
C GLU A 106 -9.27 -20.00 -6.50
N VAL A 107 -9.64 -18.71 -6.41
CA VAL A 107 -9.59 -17.96 -5.15
C VAL A 107 -10.50 -18.58 -4.08
N ARG A 108 -11.72 -18.97 -4.44
CA ARG A 108 -12.62 -19.69 -3.52
C ARG A 108 -12.07 -21.04 -3.07
N GLU A 109 -11.39 -21.75 -3.98
CA GLU A 109 -10.72 -23.02 -3.65
C GLU A 109 -9.58 -22.79 -2.64
N TRP A 110 -8.75 -21.72 -2.81
CA TRP A 110 -7.72 -21.35 -1.83
C TRP A 110 -8.33 -20.98 -0.48
N THR A 111 -9.42 -20.22 -0.46
CA THR A 111 -10.15 -19.86 0.76
C THR A 111 -10.54 -21.12 1.53
N ARG A 112 -11.27 -22.05 0.87
CA ARG A 112 -11.70 -23.31 1.49
C ARG A 112 -10.53 -24.17 1.95
N ALA A 113 -9.44 -24.20 1.18
CA ALA A 113 -8.24 -24.96 1.57
C ALA A 113 -7.59 -24.39 2.82
N LEU A 114 -7.48 -23.06 2.93
CA LEU A 114 -6.94 -22.40 4.11
C LEU A 114 -7.86 -22.49 5.33
N GLU A 115 -9.17 -22.39 5.15
CA GLU A 115 -10.16 -22.62 6.21
C GLU A 115 -10.01 -24.02 6.82
N ARG A 116 -10.01 -25.07 5.98
CA ARG A 116 -9.77 -26.45 6.44
C ARG A 116 -8.42 -26.61 7.13
N ALA A 117 -7.37 -25.98 6.61
CA ALA A 117 -6.03 -26.06 7.19
C ALA A 117 -5.92 -25.34 8.56
N SER A 118 -6.79 -24.38 8.83
CA SER A 118 -6.84 -23.64 10.09
C SER A 118 -7.82 -24.19 11.10
N THR A 119 -8.61 -25.21 10.75
CA THR A 119 -9.56 -25.87 11.68
C THR A 119 -8.82 -26.39 12.91
N GLY A 120 -9.36 -26.10 14.09
CA GLY A 120 -8.77 -26.49 15.37
C GLY A 120 -7.57 -25.63 15.83
N ILE A 121 -7.22 -24.58 15.14
CA ILE A 121 -6.19 -23.62 15.58
C ILE A 121 -6.87 -22.33 16.06
N ALA A 122 -7.00 -22.20 17.37
CA ALA A 122 -7.64 -21.04 17.99
C ALA A 122 -6.95 -19.73 17.60
N GLY A 123 -7.75 -18.72 17.22
CA GLY A 123 -7.24 -17.41 16.81
C GLY A 123 -6.79 -17.31 15.37
N ALA A 124 -6.80 -18.39 14.58
CA ALA A 124 -6.62 -18.34 13.13
C ALA A 124 -7.88 -17.76 12.47
N HIS A 125 -7.68 -16.85 11.49
CA HIS A 125 -8.77 -16.25 10.76
C HIS A 125 -8.42 -16.16 9.27
N VAL A 126 -9.30 -16.68 8.41
CA VAL A 126 -9.18 -16.59 6.95
C VAL A 126 -10.08 -15.46 6.45
N GLU A 127 -9.51 -14.56 5.67
CA GLU A 127 -10.21 -13.45 5.04
C GLU A 127 -10.14 -13.59 3.52
N ASP A 128 -11.30 -13.82 2.88
CA ASP A 128 -11.42 -13.73 1.42
C ASP A 128 -11.55 -12.25 1.01
N LYS A 129 -10.52 -11.74 0.35
CA LYS A 129 -10.50 -10.37 -0.20
C LYS A 129 -11.02 -10.32 -1.65
N GLY A 130 -11.62 -11.41 -2.12
CA GLY A 130 -12.18 -11.55 -3.46
C GLY A 130 -11.18 -11.93 -4.54
N TRP A 131 -9.92 -11.51 -4.47
CA TRP A 131 -8.87 -11.80 -5.44
C TRP A 131 -7.58 -12.32 -4.81
N THR A 132 -7.47 -12.21 -3.52
CA THR A 132 -6.42 -12.76 -2.66
C THR A 132 -7.05 -13.29 -1.40
N VAL A 133 -6.36 -14.17 -0.67
CA VAL A 133 -6.84 -14.74 0.58
C VAL A 133 -5.79 -14.50 1.65
N ALA A 134 -6.19 -13.91 2.77
CA ALA A 134 -5.31 -13.67 3.91
C ALA A 134 -5.61 -14.63 5.06
N LEU A 135 -4.59 -15.34 5.53
CA LEU A 135 -4.62 -16.12 6.75
C LEU A 135 -3.94 -15.33 7.86
N HIS A 136 -4.72 -14.82 8.79
CA HIS A 136 -4.25 -14.03 9.93
C HIS A 136 -3.86 -14.95 11.09
N ASP A 137 -2.64 -14.76 11.64
CA ASP A 137 -2.11 -15.51 12.79
C ASP A 137 -1.89 -14.63 14.04
N ARG A 138 -2.46 -13.42 14.04
CA ARG A 138 -2.22 -12.44 15.11
C ARG A 138 -2.71 -12.91 16.46
N LEU A 139 -3.89 -13.51 16.50
CA LEU A 139 -4.55 -14.03 17.71
C LEU A 139 -4.17 -15.48 18.01
N VAL A 140 -3.41 -16.14 17.13
CA VAL A 140 -2.91 -17.50 17.34
C VAL A 140 -1.77 -17.49 18.36
N ARG A 141 -1.78 -18.47 19.29
CA ARG A 141 -0.69 -18.64 20.25
C ARG A 141 0.66 -18.76 19.52
N PRO A 142 1.72 -18.14 20.02
CA PRO A 142 3.04 -18.18 19.37
C PRO A 142 3.52 -19.59 19.01
N ALA A 143 3.29 -20.57 19.87
CA ALA A 143 3.68 -21.96 19.66
C ALA A 143 2.95 -22.64 18.48
N ASP A 144 1.71 -22.23 18.18
CA ASP A 144 0.88 -22.84 17.13
C ASP A 144 1.12 -22.21 15.73
N ARG A 145 1.71 -21.02 15.65
CA ARG A 145 1.92 -20.30 14.38
C ARG A 145 2.78 -21.06 13.38
N PRO A 146 3.89 -21.71 13.75
CA PRO A 146 4.67 -22.51 12.80
C PRO A 146 3.87 -23.68 12.22
N ARG A 147 3.04 -24.33 13.05
CA ARG A 147 2.13 -25.40 12.63
C ARG A 147 1.11 -24.88 11.63
N LEU A 148 0.41 -23.77 11.94
CA LEU A 148 -0.56 -23.14 11.04
C LEU A 148 0.06 -22.80 9.68
N ARG A 149 1.22 -22.16 9.66
CA ARG A 149 1.91 -21.78 8.42
C ARG A 149 2.33 -23.01 7.59
N ARG A 150 2.73 -24.09 8.22
CA ARG A 150 3.07 -25.35 7.56
C ARG A 150 1.84 -25.99 6.93
N LEU A 151 0.72 -26.05 7.66
CA LEU A 151 -0.56 -26.56 7.15
C LEU A 151 -1.07 -25.72 5.97
N ALA A 152 -1.03 -24.40 6.07
CA ALA A 152 -1.41 -23.50 4.97
C ALA A 152 -0.59 -23.76 3.70
N ARG A 153 0.75 -23.94 3.82
CA ARG A 153 1.60 -24.28 2.68
C ARG A 153 1.23 -25.62 2.05
N ARG A 154 0.98 -26.65 2.88
CA ARG A 154 0.54 -27.97 2.40
C ARG A 154 -0.81 -27.89 1.70
N ALA A 155 -1.77 -27.17 2.27
CA ALA A 155 -3.10 -27.01 1.69
C ALA A 155 -3.07 -26.34 0.31
N LEU A 156 -2.13 -25.42 0.07
CA LEU A 156 -1.98 -24.73 -1.22
C LEU A 156 -0.98 -25.40 -2.18
N ALA A 157 -0.37 -26.51 -1.82
CA ALA A 157 0.63 -27.22 -2.64
C ALA A 157 0.17 -27.51 -4.08
N PRO A 158 -1.09 -27.95 -4.35
CA PRO A 158 -1.55 -28.21 -5.71
C PRO A 158 -1.51 -26.99 -6.65
N TRP A 159 -1.64 -25.79 -6.10
CA TRP A 159 -1.57 -24.55 -6.87
C TRP A 159 -0.15 -23.99 -6.96
N PHE A 160 0.74 -24.31 -6.02
CA PHE A 160 2.19 -24.00 -6.14
C PHE A 160 2.82 -24.76 -7.30
N SER A 161 2.57 -26.07 -7.41
CA SER A 161 3.11 -26.89 -8.49
C SER A 161 2.70 -26.40 -9.87
N ARG A 162 1.48 -25.85 -9.97
CA ARG A 162 0.94 -25.27 -11.20
C ARG A 162 1.30 -23.80 -11.42
N LYS A 163 2.14 -23.21 -10.56
CA LYS A 163 2.52 -21.78 -10.57
C LYS A 163 1.31 -20.82 -10.55
N LYS A 164 0.19 -21.22 -9.91
CA LYS A 164 -1.05 -20.44 -9.86
C LYS A 164 -1.14 -19.53 -8.64
N VAL A 165 -0.45 -19.87 -7.55
CA VAL A 165 -0.46 -19.13 -6.28
C VAL A 165 0.93 -18.90 -5.76
N LYS A 166 1.12 -17.77 -5.06
CA LYS A 166 2.29 -17.48 -4.22
C LYS A 166 1.84 -17.08 -2.82
N LEU A 167 2.62 -17.42 -1.80
CA LEU A 167 2.40 -17.02 -0.42
C LEU A 167 3.38 -15.91 -0.04
N ILE A 168 2.84 -14.81 0.42
CA ILE A 168 3.60 -13.65 0.93
C ILE A 168 3.38 -13.54 2.43
N SER A 169 4.48 -13.49 3.19
CA SER A 169 4.43 -13.26 4.64
C SER A 169 4.46 -11.78 4.96
N GLY A 170 3.46 -11.31 5.72
CA GLY A 170 3.38 -9.97 6.29
C GLY A 170 3.44 -9.99 7.82
N LYS A 171 3.11 -8.84 8.45
CA LYS A 171 2.99 -8.72 9.91
C LYS A 171 1.78 -9.50 10.43
N ARG A 172 2.01 -10.74 10.91
CA ARG A 172 0.96 -11.61 11.46
C ARG A 172 -0.12 -12.01 10.45
N VAL A 173 0.29 -12.14 9.18
CA VAL A 173 -0.55 -12.58 8.08
C VAL A 173 0.27 -13.39 7.08
N LEU A 174 -0.35 -14.40 6.50
CA LEU A 174 0.15 -15.12 5.34
C LEU A 174 -0.86 -14.95 4.23
N GLU A 175 -0.48 -14.34 3.12
CA GLU A 175 -1.40 -14.00 2.04
C GLU A 175 -1.14 -14.85 0.81
N ALA A 176 -2.17 -15.59 0.39
CA ALA A 176 -2.22 -16.29 -0.88
C ALA A 176 -2.63 -15.30 -1.99
N ARG A 177 -1.76 -15.16 -2.98
CA ARG A 177 -1.95 -14.26 -4.14
C ARG A 177 -1.78 -15.05 -5.42
N PRO A 178 -2.40 -14.62 -6.52
CA PRO A 178 -2.06 -15.15 -7.84
C PRO A 178 -0.55 -15.09 -8.06
N ALA A 179 0.01 -16.11 -8.66
CA ALA A 179 1.41 -16.08 -9.07
C ALA A 179 1.59 -14.99 -10.14
N GLY A 180 2.80 -14.47 -10.29
CA GLY A 180 3.09 -13.39 -11.22
C GLY A 180 4.05 -12.37 -10.61
N THR A 181 4.50 -11.43 -11.42
CA THR A 181 5.54 -10.45 -11.07
C THR A 181 4.97 -9.14 -10.50
N TRP A 182 3.65 -8.97 -10.48
CA TRP A 182 3.02 -7.74 -10.00
C TRP A 182 3.15 -7.58 -8.49
N ASN A 183 3.45 -6.36 -8.08
CA ASN A 183 3.57 -5.88 -6.71
C ASN A 183 3.33 -4.36 -6.68
N LYS A 184 3.47 -3.71 -5.53
CA LYS A 184 3.32 -2.25 -5.43
C LYS A 184 4.28 -1.49 -6.36
N GLY A 185 5.50 -1.99 -6.55
CA GLY A 185 6.49 -1.37 -7.44
C GLY A 185 6.11 -1.46 -8.91
N THR A 186 5.72 -2.66 -9.39
CA THR A 186 5.28 -2.84 -10.78
C THR A 186 4.02 -2.03 -11.08
N ALA A 187 3.11 -1.90 -10.12
CA ALA A 187 1.94 -1.03 -10.25
C ALA A 187 2.34 0.44 -10.38
N VAL A 188 3.20 0.95 -9.50
CA VAL A 188 3.69 2.33 -9.56
C VAL A 188 4.42 2.59 -10.89
N ALA A 189 5.31 1.69 -11.33
CA ALA A 189 6.00 1.83 -12.61
C ALA A 189 5.01 1.92 -13.80
N ARG A 190 3.99 1.04 -13.80
CA ARG A 190 2.96 1.05 -14.84
C ARG A 190 2.14 2.35 -14.84
N LEU A 191 1.79 2.87 -13.65
CA LEU A 191 1.04 4.12 -13.53
C LEU A 191 1.86 5.33 -13.96
N LEU A 192 3.16 5.39 -13.67
CA LEU A 192 4.04 6.48 -14.07
C LEU A 192 4.21 6.57 -15.60
N ASN A 193 3.94 5.50 -16.33
CA ASN A 193 3.93 5.48 -17.80
C ASN A 193 2.59 5.93 -18.41
N GLN A 194 1.53 6.16 -17.60
CA GLN A 194 0.25 6.64 -18.09
C GLN A 194 0.33 8.12 -18.51
N PRO A 195 -0.46 8.57 -19.50
CA PRO A 195 -0.44 9.96 -19.98
C PRO A 195 -0.59 11.00 -18.86
N TRP A 196 -1.51 10.77 -17.91
CA TRP A 196 -1.79 11.67 -16.78
C TRP A 196 -0.65 11.74 -15.74
N ALA A 197 0.24 10.75 -15.69
CA ALA A 197 1.36 10.68 -14.75
C ALA A 197 2.73 10.93 -15.43
N ARG A 198 2.78 10.86 -16.75
CA ARG A 198 4.02 11.06 -17.51
C ARG A 198 4.64 12.43 -17.19
N HIS A 199 5.95 12.47 -17.02
CA HIS A 199 6.73 13.66 -16.64
C HIS A 199 6.48 14.19 -15.21
N ARG A 200 5.70 13.48 -14.37
CA ARG A 200 5.57 13.83 -12.97
C ARG A 200 6.69 13.21 -12.14
N ILE A 201 7.03 13.89 -11.05
CA ILE A 201 8.05 13.47 -10.10
C ILE A 201 7.33 12.76 -8.94
N PRO A 202 7.51 11.44 -8.78
CA PRO A 202 6.79 10.68 -7.77
C PRO A 202 7.38 10.90 -6.38
N VAL A 203 6.48 11.02 -5.40
CA VAL A 203 6.82 10.91 -3.99
C VAL A 203 6.01 9.75 -3.41
N TYR A 204 6.68 8.72 -2.90
CA TYR A 204 6.04 7.54 -2.34
C TYR A 204 6.26 7.48 -0.84
N PHE A 205 5.18 7.35 -0.07
CA PHE A 205 5.20 7.15 1.38
C PHE A 205 4.74 5.73 1.71
N GLY A 206 5.53 4.99 2.50
CA GLY A 206 5.20 3.62 2.93
C GLY A 206 5.95 3.20 4.18
N ASP A 207 5.45 2.21 4.92
CA ASP A 207 6.04 1.73 6.17
C ASP A 207 6.52 0.29 6.13
N ASP A 208 5.96 -0.54 5.25
CA ASP A 208 6.16 -1.97 5.26
C ASP A 208 7.15 -2.46 4.20
N ARG A 209 7.48 -3.73 4.30
CA ARG A 209 8.38 -4.45 3.42
C ARG A 209 7.88 -4.47 1.97
N THR A 210 6.55 -4.51 1.76
CA THR A 210 5.93 -4.47 0.43
C THR A 210 6.11 -3.12 -0.28
N ASP A 211 6.42 -2.04 0.45
CA ASP A 211 6.69 -0.72 -0.12
C ASP A 211 8.10 -0.59 -0.70
N PHE A 212 9.02 -1.48 -0.33
CA PHE A 212 10.38 -1.43 -0.89
C PHE A 212 10.41 -1.68 -2.39
N ASP A 213 9.45 -2.41 -2.95
CA ASP A 213 9.34 -2.58 -4.39
C ASP A 213 9.00 -1.25 -5.06
N ALA A 214 8.08 -0.46 -4.48
CA ALA A 214 7.75 0.89 -4.94
C ALA A 214 8.91 1.87 -4.70
N PHE A 215 9.60 1.78 -3.54
CA PHE A 215 10.79 2.62 -3.27
C PHE A 215 11.88 2.43 -4.32
N ARG A 216 12.12 1.19 -4.80
CA ARG A 216 13.11 0.94 -5.86
C ARG A 216 12.76 1.67 -7.15
N VAL A 217 11.49 1.68 -7.53
CA VAL A 217 11.00 2.38 -8.73
C VAL A 217 11.13 3.89 -8.56
N VAL A 218 10.65 4.42 -7.44
CA VAL A 218 10.54 5.86 -7.21
C VAL A 218 11.89 6.53 -6.94
N ARG A 219 12.85 5.82 -6.35
CA ARG A 219 14.14 6.36 -5.89
C ARG A 219 14.93 7.11 -6.98
N ASN A 220 14.86 6.65 -8.21
CA ASN A 220 15.58 7.25 -9.34
C ASN A 220 14.78 8.33 -10.06
N LEU A 221 13.47 8.43 -9.79
CA LEU A 221 12.55 9.35 -10.46
C LEU A 221 12.09 10.50 -9.56
N GLY A 222 12.20 10.31 -8.23
CA GLY A 222 11.67 11.23 -7.23
C GLY A 222 12.10 10.91 -5.81
N LEU A 223 11.15 10.84 -4.88
CA LEU A 223 11.42 10.69 -3.46
C LEU A 223 10.75 9.45 -2.86
N ALA A 224 11.55 8.51 -2.37
CA ALA A 224 11.09 7.43 -1.50
C ALA A 224 11.15 7.89 -0.04
N VAL A 225 10.02 7.85 0.67
CA VAL A 225 9.89 8.31 2.05
C VAL A 225 9.34 7.19 2.93
N ARG A 226 10.15 6.70 3.84
CA ARG A 226 9.71 5.70 4.79
C ARG A 226 9.00 6.32 5.97
N VAL A 227 7.86 5.73 6.36
CA VAL A 227 7.09 6.09 7.55
C VAL A 227 7.40 5.07 8.66
N GLY A 228 7.74 5.56 9.88
CA GLY A 228 7.95 4.69 11.04
C GLY A 228 9.37 4.18 11.26
N GLY A 229 10.40 4.90 10.78
CA GLY A 229 11.81 4.60 11.13
C GLY A 229 12.72 4.32 9.94
N ARG A 230 14.01 4.11 10.24
CA ARG A 230 15.10 4.07 9.24
C ARG A 230 15.42 2.69 8.67
N ARG A 231 14.89 1.61 9.22
CA ARG A 231 15.29 0.23 8.86
C ARG A 231 15.00 -0.07 7.38
N GLY A 232 16.01 -0.53 6.64
CA GLY A 232 15.89 -0.92 5.23
C GLY A 232 15.86 0.24 4.23
N MET A 233 16.25 1.45 4.64
CA MET A 233 16.44 2.59 3.74
C MET A 233 17.77 2.49 3.00
N ALA A 234 17.81 3.04 1.79
CA ALA A 234 19.02 3.10 0.99
C ALA A 234 19.29 4.53 0.49
N GLY A 235 20.54 4.96 0.59
CA GLY A 235 21.10 6.16 -0.02
C GLY A 235 20.27 7.43 0.12
N LYS A 236 19.55 7.82 -0.94
CA LYS A 236 18.78 9.08 -1.04
C LYS A 236 17.40 9.02 -0.39
N ASP A 237 16.97 7.90 0.16
CA ASP A 237 15.64 7.77 0.80
C ASP A 237 15.52 8.72 1.99
N ALA A 238 14.32 9.27 2.16
CA ALA A 238 13.95 10.04 3.34
C ALA A 238 13.12 9.18 4.33
N TRP A 239 12.95 9.66 5.55
CA TRP A 239 12.10 9.00 6.54
C TRP A 239 11.40 10.01 7.43
N ILE A 240 10.26 9.61 7.98
CA ILE A 240 9.51 10.33 9.01
C ILE A 240 9.10 9.34 10.11
N SER A 241 8.87 9.84 11.32
CA SER A 241 8.70 9.02 12.52
C SER A 241 7.39 8.21 12.55
N GLY A 242 6.37 8.57 11.76
CA GLY A 242 5.11 7.82 11.75
C GLY A 242 3.95 8.60 11.12
N PRO A 243 2.72 8.02 11.17
CA PRO A 243 1.52 8.58 10.53
C PRO A 243 1.17 10.01 10.96
N ASN A 244 1.36 10.37 12.23
CA ASN A 244 1.09 11.73 12.70
C ASN A 244 2.03 12.76 12.04
N ARG A 245 3.31 12.40 11.87
CA ARG A 245 4.26 13.27 11.16
C ARG A 245 3.95 13.38 9.68
N LEU A 246 3.51 12.28 9.07
CA LEU A 246 3.01 12.30 7.69
C LEU A 246 1.79 13.22 7.55
N ALA A 247 0.81 13.14 8.46
CA ALA A 247 -0.37 14.00 8.42
C ALA A 247 0.01 15.49 8.48
N SER A 248 1.00 15.87 9.31
CA SER A 248 1.53 17.24 9.35
C SER A 248 2.26 17.64 8.07
N LEU A 249 3.02 16.71 7.48
CA LEU A 249 3.71 16.93 6.22
C LEU A 249 2.73 17.09 5.06
N LEU A 250 1.66 16.30 5.00
CA LEU A 250 0.64 16.41 3.96
C LEU A 250 -0.15 17.72 4.05
N ARG A 251 -0.47 18.21 5.26
CA ARG A 251 -1.07 19.56 5.44
C ARG A 251 -0.16 20.64 4.90
N TRP A 252 1.13 20.61 5.27
CA TRP A 252 2.11 21.55 4.76
C TRP A 252 2.23 21.44 3.22
N LEU A 253 2.31 20.23 2.67
CA LEU A 253 2.39 20.01 1.22
C LEU A 253 1.15 20.56 0.50
N THR A 254 -0.04 20.40 1.09
CA THR A 254 -1.28 20.96 0.56
C THR A 254 -1.25 22.48 0.52
N ALA A 255 -0.78 23.14 1.58
CA ALA A 255 -0.61 24.59 1.61
C ALA A 255 0.39 25.05 0.54
N MET A 256 1.52 24.38 0.42
CA MET A 256 2.56 24.67 -0.57
C MET A 256 2.04 24.55 -2.01
N VAL A 257 1.33 23.46 -2.37
CA VAL A 257 0.85 23.28 -3.75
C VAL A 257 -0.31 24.21 -4.10
N ASN A 258 -1.07 24.68 -3.12
CA ASN A 258 -2.17 25.64 -3.29
C ASN A 258 -1.69 27.12 -3.28
N GLY A 259 -0.41 27.35 -3.12
CA GLY A 259 0.14 28.71 -3.08
C GLY A 259 -0.07 29.47 -1.78
N LEU A 260 -0.60 28.80 -0.73
CA LEU A 260 -0.92 29.40 0.58
C LEU A 260 0.32 29.68 1.47
N GLU A 261 1.51 29.19 1.10
CA GLU A 261 2.76 29.38 1.83
C GLU A 261 3.78 30.31 1.12
N ARG A 262 3.37 31.08 0.11
CA ARG A 262 4.29 32.01 -0.56
C ARG A 262 4.60 33.26 0.26
N ASP A 263 3.86 33.52 1.34
CA ASP A 263 3.96 34.77 2.13
C ASP A 263 4.64 34.60 3.50
N VAL A 264 5.34 33.47 3.74
CA VAL A 264 6.07 33.23 5.00
C VAL A 264 7.50 32.79 4.70
N LEU A 265 8.28 33.68 4.11
CA LEU A 265 9.75 33.68 4.10
C LEU A 265 10.27 35.06 4.37
#